data_bcca434ef462cef7c7e9e1072f2359b3
#
_entry.id   bcca434ef462cef7c7e9e1072f2359b3
#
_cell.length_a   1.000
_cell.length_b   1.000
_cell.length_c   1.000
_cell.angle_alpha   90.00
_cell.angle_beta   90.00
_cell.angle_gamma   90.00
#
_symmetry.space_group_name_H-M   'P 1'
#
loop_
_entity.id
_entity.type
_entity.pdbx_description
1 polymer ?
#
loop_
_entity_poly.entity_id
_entity_poly.type
_entity_poly.pdbx_seq_one_letter_code
_entity_poly.pdbx_strand_id
1 'polypeptide(L)'
;YWIWRDDNGRSVRVYRQPRTGGASELVYEEPDAGFFISIGLSDGENYVVINAGGHTSNEIRLIDANDPTAEPVLIAPRQENVEYYLTEAPDRFYFRTNLDGAVDFKIMSAPLDNPSRENWVDVIPSRPGVLVLDLIGFRDWQVRMERENALPRIVVREYATGAEHQIDFAEEAYSLGVSAGY
;
A
#
# COMPACT_ATOMS: atom_id res chain seq x y z
N TYR A 1 6.52 -17.06 3.55
CA TYR A 1 5.05 -17.02 3.41
C TYR A 1 4.65 -17.46 2.02
N TRP A 2 3.44 -18.04 1.89
CA TRP A 2 2.87 -18.46 0.62
C TRP A 2 1.35 -18.43 0.67
N ILE A 3 0.71 -18.31 -0.53
CA ILE A 3 -0.74 -18.25 -0.68
C ILE A 3 -1.28 -19.60 -1.15
N TRP A 4 -2.30 -20.10 -0.46
CA TRP A 4 -3.12 -21.19 -0.93
C TRP A 4 -4.33 -20.69 -1.71
N ARG A 5 -4.62 -21.36 -2.82
CA ARG A 5 -5.79 -21.06 -3.67
C ARG A 5 -6.83 -22.18 -3.54
N ASP A 6 -8.10 -21.79 -3.51
CA ASP A 6 -9.21 -22.73 -3.53
C ASP A 6 -9.39 -23.41 -4.91
N ASP A 7 -10.38 -24.30 -5.00
CA ASP A 7 -10.68 -25.05 -6.24
C ASP A 7 -11.11 -24.15 -7.41
N ASN A 8 -11.52 -22.92 -7.15
CA ASN A 8 -11.83 -21.89 -8.14
C ASN A 8 -10.61 -21.03 -8.50
N GLY A 9 -9.45 -21.32 -7.96
CA GLY A 9 -8.21 -20.55 -8.16
C GLY A 9 -8.14 -19.25 -7.36
N ARG A 10 -9.08 -19.01 -6.42
CA ARG A 10 -9.11 -17.80 -5.60
C ARG A 10 -8.06 -17.89 -4.49
N SER A 11 -7.25 -16.84 -4.32
CA SER A 11 -6.27 -16.70 -3.24
C SER A 11 -7.00 -16.41 -1.93
N VAL A 12 -7.04 -17.38 -1.00
CA VAL A 12 -7.91 -17.31 0.19
C VAL A 12 -7.21 -17.56 1.52
N ARG A 13 -5.99 -18.13 1.52
CA ARG A 13 -5.25 -18.38 2.76
C ARG A 13 -3.79 -17.99 2.62
N VAL A 14 -3.22 -17.48 3.69
CA VAL A 14 -1.78 -17.23 3.84
C VAL A 14 -1.22 -18.18 4.86
N TYR A 15 -0.15 -18.87 4.49
CA TYR A 15 0.61 -19.76 5.36
C TYR A 15 2.02 -19.24 5.55
N ARG A 16 2.61 -19.54 6.71
CA ARG A 16 4.05 -19.43 6.94
C ARG A 16 4.67 -20.80 7.13
N GLN A 17 5.93 -20.95 6.75
CA GLN A 17 6.69 -22.18 6.92
C GLN A 17 8.16 -21.84 7.13
N PRO A 18 8.85 -22.48 8.11
CA PRO A 18 10.29 -22.29 8.28
C PRO A 18 11.06 -22.71 7.03
N ARG A 19 12.11 -21.97 6.65
CA ARG A 19 12.99 -22.33 5.52
C ARG A 19 13.70 -23.67 5.69
N THR A 20 13.87 -24.11 6.92
CA THR A 20 14.47 -25.43 7.27
C THR A 20 13.51 -26.60 7.08
N GLY A 21 12.30 -26.35 6.61
CA GLY A 21 11.23 -27.35 6.50
C GLY A 21 10.40 -27.43 7.78
N GLY A 22 9.37 -28.28 7.76
CA GLY A 22 8.43 -28.44 8.86
C GLY A 22 6.97 -28.19 8.40
N ALA A 23 6.05 -28.22 9.35
CA ALA A 23 4.64 -27.97 9.08
C ALA A 23 4.40 -26.50 8.71
N SER A 24 3.51 -26.27 7.75
CA SER A 24 2.98 -24.95 7.46
C SER A 24 1.93 -24.57 8.50
N GLU A 25 1.96 -23.33 8.92
CA GLU A 25 1.01 -22.72 9.85
C GLU A 25 0.09 -21.76 9.09
N LEU A 26 -1.21 -21.85 9.33
CA LEU A 26 -2.19 -20.90 8.80
C LEU A 26 -2.07 -19.57 9.55
N VAL A 27 -1.81 -18.48 8.82
CA VAL A 27 -1.63 -17.13 9.37
C VAL A 27 -2.86 -16.27 9.16
N TYR A 28 -3.50 -16.40 8.00
CA TYR A 28 -4.70 -15.63 7.67
C TYR A 28 -5.59 -16.42 6.70
N GLU A 29 -6.89 -16.32 6.89
CA GLU A 29 -7.91 -16.84 5.97
C GLU A 29 -8.93 -15.74 5.65
N GLU A 30 -9.24 -15.56 4.35
CA GLU A 30 -10.27 -14.65 3.86
C GLU A 30 -11.57 -15.40 3.65
N PRO A 31 -12.59 -15.19 4.50
CA PRO A 31 -13.85 -15.92 4.40
C PRO A 31 -14.79 -15.36 3.34
N ASP A 32 -14.64 -14.09 2.94
CA ASP A 32 -15.51 -13.43 2.00
C ASP A 32 -15.13 -13.76 0.56
N ALA A 33 -16.09 -14.31 -0.20
CA ALA A 33 -15.87 -14.71 -1.59
C ALA A 33 -15.63 -13.53 -2.55
N GLY A 34 -15.97 -12.31 -2.16
CA GLY A 34 -15.74 -11.08 -2.93
C GLY A 34 -14.31 -10.53 -2.81
N PHE A 35 -13.46 -11.14 -1.96
CA PHE A 35 -12.11 -10.65 -1.69
C PHE A 35 -11.04 -11.67 -2.09
N PHE A 36 -9.89 -11.15 -2.52
CA PHE A 36 -8.72 -11.91 -2.94
C PHE A 36 -7.51 -11.46 -2.15
N ILE A 37 -6.67 -12.43 -1.75
CA ILE A 37 -5.44 -12.14 -1.01
C ILE A 37 -4.28 -11.91 -1.96
N SER A 38 -3.48 -10.89 -1.68
CA SER A 38 -2.10 -10.77 -2.15
C SER A 38 -1.14 -10.61 -0.97
N ILE A 39 0.11 -11.04 -1.14
CA ILE A 39 1.17 -10.84 -0.16
C ILE A 39 2.40 -10.23 -0.84
N GLY A 40 3.14 -9.43 -0.10
CA GLY A 40 4.39 -8.83 -0.52
C GLY A 40 5.19 -8.36 0.68
N LEU A 41 6.37 -7.81 0.44
CA LEU A 41 7.10 -7.04 1.45
C LEU A 41 6.74 -5.56 1.31
N SER A 42 6.81 -4.83 2.42
CA SER A 42 6.77 -3.37 2.41
C SER A 42 8.04 -2.79 1.76
N ASP A 43 8.04 -1.50 1.41
CA ASP A 43 9.17 -0.87 0.72
C ASP A 43 10.50 -0.93 1.50
N GLY A 44 10.43 -0.90 2.82
CA GLY A 44 11.58 -1.07 3.72
C GLY A 44 11.91 -2.51 4.09
N GLU A 45 11.13 -3.49 3.57
CA GLU A 45 11.24 -4.94 3.87
C GLU A 45 11.06 -5.29 5.36
N ASN A 46 10.55 -4.36 6.18
CA ASN A 46 10.34 -4.61 7.60
C ASN A 46 9.02 -5.34 7.90
N TYR A 47 8.11 -5.38 6.94
CA TYR A 47 6.79 -6.02 7.12
C TYR A 47 6.43 -6.91 5.94
N VAL A 48 5.82 -8.06 6.25
CA VAL A 48 5.03 -8.80 5.28
C VAL A 48 3.63 -8.17 5.25
N VAL A 49 3.24 -7.72 4.08
CA VAL A 49 1.95 -7.06 3.83
C VAL A 49 0.98 -8.10 3.29
N ILE A 50 -0.15 -8.31 3.97
CA ILE A 50 -1.30 -9.07 3.47
C ILE A 50 -2.37 -8.07 3.08
N ASN A 51 -2.71 -8.02 1.80
CA ASN A 51 -3.82 -7.21 1.30
C ASN A 51 -4.98 -8.14 0.89
N ALA A 52 -6.13 -7.99 1.54
CA ALA A 52 -7.38 -8.60 1.13
C ALA A 52 -8.20 -7.55 0.37
N GLY A 53 -8.21 -7.65 -0.97
CA GLY A 53 -8.81 -6.68 -1.88
C GLY A 53 -10.03 -7.23 -2.61
N GLY A 54 -11.07 -6.42 -2.66
CA GLY A 54 -12.25 -6.58 -3.52
C GLY A 54 -12.19 -5.61 -4.71
N HIS A 55 -13.35 -5.32 -5.30
CA HIS A 55 -13.44 -4.41 -6.45
C HIS A 55 -13.35 -2.93 -6.07
N THR A 56 -13.84 -2.55 -4.89
CA THR A 56 -13.97 -1.14 -4.46
C THR A 56 -13.56 -0.93 -3.02
N SER A 57 -13.01 -1.93 -2.37
CA SER A 57 -12.57 -1.85 -0.98
C SER A 57 -11.50 -2.89 -0.68
N ASN A 58 -10.68 -2.60 0.30
CA ASN A 58 -9.67 -3.55 0.77
C ASN A 58 -9.40 -3.38 2.27
N GLU A 59 -8.63 -4.32 2.82
CA GLU A 59 -8.01 -4.19 4.14
C GLU A 59 -6.60 -4.77 4.11
N ILE A 60 -5.72 -4.17 4.90
CA ILE A 60 -4.32 -4.55 4.96
C ILE A 60 -3.97 -5.01 6.37
N ARG A 61 -3.22 -6.10 6.45
CA ARG A 61 -2.56 -6.57 7.67
C ARG A 61 -1.05 -6.55 7.49
N LEU A 62 -0.35 -6.24 8.57
CA LEU A 62 1.10 -6.25 8.63
C LEU A 62 1.57 -7.36 9.58
N ILE A 63 2.65 -8.04 9.20
CA ILE A 63 3.39 -8.96 10.06
C ILE A 63 4.83 -8.45 10.12
N ASP A 64 5.40 -8.30 11.30
CA ASP A 64 6.82 -7.96 11.45
C ASP A 64 7.68 -9.04 10.75
N ALA A 65 8.43 -8.65 9.73
CA ALA A 65 9.26 -9.57 8.96
C ALA A 65 10.48 -10.08 9.75
N ASN A 66 10.84 -9.40 10.85
CA ASN A 66 11.95 -9.77 11.72
C ASN A 66 11.54 -10.70 12.85
N ASP A 67 10.23 -10.88 13.11
CA ASP A 67 9.71 -11.84 14.08
C ASP A 67 8.97 -12.98 13.34
N PRO A 68 9.56 -14.19 13.29
CA PRO A 68 8.95 -15.34 12.61
C PRO A 68 7.65 -15.84 13.29
N THR A 69 7.33 -15.33 14.49
CA THR A 69 6.14 -15.70 15.27
C THR A 69 5.08 -14.61 15.31
N ALA A 70 5.37 -13.43 14.75
CA ALA A 70 4.46 -12.30 14.76
C ALA A 70 3.10 -12.64 14.10
N GLU A 71 2.03 -12.17 14.71
CA GLU A 71 0.69 -12.31 14.18
C GLU A 71 0.31 -11.14 13.26
N PRO A 72 -0.60 -11.35 12.30
CA PRO A 72 -1.05 -10.29 11.39
C PRO A 72 -1.85 -9.22 12.13
N VAL A 73 -1.37 -7.98 12.12
CA VAL A 73 -2.03 -6.83 12.72
C VAL A 73 -2.84 -6.08 11.66
N LEU A 74 -4.15 -5.95 11.86
CA LEU A 74 -5.04 -5.21 10.98
C LEU A 74 -4.79 -3.70 11.11
N ILE A 75 -4.53 -3.02 9.99
CA ILE A 75 -4.33 -1.56 9.95
C ILE A 75 -5.66 -0.82 10.07
N ALA A 76 -6.61 -1.17 9.22
CA ALA A 76 -7.96 -0.61 9.24
C ALA A 76 -8.95 -1.64 8.68
N PRO A 77 -10.12 -1.81 9.31
CA PRO A 77 -11.14 -2.68 8.75
C PRO A 77 -11.63 -2.15 7.41
N ARG A 78 -11.99 -3.06 6.51
CA ARG A 78 -12.58 -2.70 5.22
C ARG A 78 -13.86 -1.87 5.42
N GLN A 79 -14.01 -0.89 4.55
CA GLN A 79 -15.20 -0.05 4.46
C GLN A 79 -15.67 -0.04 3.02
N GLU A 80 -16.96 -0.15 2.81
CA GLU A 80 -17.53 -0.14 1.46
C GLU A 80 -17.10 1.11 0.67
N ASN A 81 -16.64 0.91 -0.56
CA ASN A 81 -16.14 1.95 -1.47
C ASN A 81 -14.93 2.74 -0.95
N VAL A 82 -14.19 2.20 0.01
CA VAL A 82 -12.93 2.78 0.49
C VAL A 82 -11.77 1.84 0.20
N GLU A 83 -10.80 2.38 -0.52
CA GLU A 83 -9.53 1.73 -0.81
C GLU A 83 -8.38 2.45 -0.11
N TYR A 84 -7.37 1.71 0.32
CA TYR A 84 -6.12 2.29 0.79
C TYR A 84 -4.92 1.39 0.46
N TYR A 85 -3.83 2.01 0.08
CA TYR A 85 -2.59 1.35 -0.30
C TYR A 85 -1.46 1.89 0.56
N LEU A 86 -0.64 1.01 1.10
CA LEU A 86 0.38 1.32 2.09
C LEU A 86 1.74 1.49 1.41
N THR A 87 2.48 2.50 1.83
CA THR A 87 3.87 2.76 1.50
C THR A 87 4.63 2.94 2.81
N GLU A 88 5.69 2.17 3.03
CA GLU A 88 6.56 2.29 4.19
C GLU A 88 7.60 3.40 3.95
N ALA A 89 7.80 4.25 4.96
CA ALA A 89 8.89 5.22 5.03
C ALA A 89 9.68 5.01 6.33
N PRO A 90 10.86 5.63 6.50
CA PRO A 90 11.73 5.37 7.63
C PRO A 90 11.12 5.63 9.02
N ASP A 91 10.15 6.53 9.13
CA ASP A 91 9.56 6.97 10.40
C ASP A 91 8.04 6.82 10.48
N ARG A 92 7.37 6.50 9.37
CA ARG A 92 5.91 6.38 9.29
C ARG A 92 5.43 5.57 8.12
N PHE A 93 4.15 5.20 8.14
CA PHE A 93 3.45 4.73 6.95
C PHE A 93 2.76 5.89 6.25
N TYR A 94 2.73 5.83 4.92
CA TYR A 94 1.86 6.63 4.08
C TYR A 94 0.76 5.76 3.47
N PHE A 95 -0.41 6.37 3.28
CA PHE A 95 -1.58 5.71 2.72
C PHE A 95 -2.13 6.52 1.56
N ARG A 96 -2.09 5.97 0.36
CA ARG A 96 -2.87 6.48 -0.75
C ARG A 96 -4.31 5.96 -0.60
N THR A 97 -5.29 6.84 -0.43
CA THR A 97 -6.66 6.44 -0.12
C THR A 97 -7.70 7.40 -0.71
N ASN A 98 -8.90 6.85 -0.98
CA ASN A 98 -10.09 7.62 -1.34
C ASN A 98 -11.00 7.89 -0.14
N LEU A 99 -10.50 7.74 1.08
CA LEU A 99 -11.23 7.99 2.33
C LEU A 99 -11.83 9.40 2.33
N ASP A 100 -12.98 9.57 2.98
CA ASP A 100 -13.73 10.84 3.10
C ASP A 100 -14.17 11.43 1.74
N GLY A 101 -14.42 10.58 0.75
CA GLY A 101 -14.88 11.01 -0.57
C GLY A 101 -13.79 11.60 -1.47
N ALA A 102 -12.52 11.32 -1.19
CA ALA A 102 -11.39 11.72 -2.01
C ALA A 102 -11.34 10.92 -3.33
N VAL A 103 -12.24 11.21 -4.28
CA VAL A 103 -12.43 10.46 -5.53
C VAL A 103 -11.12 10.33 -6.33
N ASP A 104 -10.29 11.37 -6.34
CA ASP A 104 -8.99 11.40 -7.01
C ASP A 104 -7.85 10.94 -6.09
N PHE A 105 -8.18 10.30 -4.97
CA PHE A 105 -7.27 9.88 -3.90
C PHE A 105 -6.58 11.07 -3.20
N LYS A 106 -6.06 10.79 -2.02
CA LYS A 106 -5.22 11.66 -1.18
C LYS A 106 -4.13 10.84 -0.55
N ILE A 107 -3.13 11.49 0.04
CA ILE A 107 -2.10 10.82 0.83
C ILE A 107 -2.29 11.20 2.29
N MET A 108 -2.44 10.19 3.12
CA MET A 108 -2.44 10.30 4.58
C MET A 108 -1.20 9.63 5.15
N SER A 109 -0.89 9.86 6.42
CA SER A 109 0.19 9.16 7.11
C SER A 109 -0.17 8.81 8.55
N ALA A 110 0.47 7.78 9.09
CA ALA A 110 0.41 7.43 10.51
C ALA A 110 1.79 6.96 11.01
N PRO A 111 2.05 7.00 12.35
CA PRO A 111 3.27 6.47 12.94
C PRO A 111 3.41 4.96 12.70
N LEU A 112 4.67 4.45 12.63
CA LEU A 112 4.95 3.02 12.46
C LEU A 112 4.43 2.17 13.63
N ASP A 113 4.50 2.69 14.83
CA ASP A 113 4.10 2.00 16.07
C ASP A 113 2.58 2.01 16.32
N ASN A 114 1.85 2.87 15.62
CA ASN A 114 0.39 2.92 15.70
C ASN A 114 -0.25 3.33 14.36
N PRO A 115 -0.26 2.42 13.36
CA PRO A 115 -0.71 2.73 12.01
C PRO A 115 -2.24 2.66 11.81
N SER A 116 -3.01 2.48 12.89
CA SER A 116 -4.46 2.35 12.80
C SER A 116 -5.14 3.65 12.31
N ARG A 117 -6.32 3.49 11.70
CA ARG A 117 -7.02 4.57 10.97
C ARG A 117 -7.25 5.85 11.78
N GLU A 118 -7.50 5.74 13.07
CA GLU A 118 -7.71 6.87 13.97
C GLU A 118 -6.50 7.82 14.08
N ASN A 119 -5.31 7.35 13.68
CA ASN A 119 -4.07 8.11 13.68
C ASN A 119 -3.68 8.65 12.30
N TRP A 120 -4.53 8.44 11.29
CA TRP A 120 -4.24 8.91 9.95
C TRP A 120 -4.46 10.43 9.86
N VAL A 121 -3.43 11.13 9.41
CA VAL A 121 -3.47 12.58 9.17
C VAL A 121 -3.20 12.88 7.70
N ASP A 122 -3.88 13.89 7.16
CA ASP A 122 -3.68 14.32 5.78
C ASP A 122 -2.27 14.89 5.59
N VAL A 123 -1.57 14.42 4.56
CA VAL A 123 -0.26 14.94 4.12
C VAL A 123 -0.40 15.67 2.78
N ILE A 124 -1.08 15.05 1.84
CA ILE A 124 -1.40 15.63 0.53
C ILE A 124 -2.91 15.50 0.36
N PRO A 125 -3.65 16.62 0.43
CA PRO A 125 -5.09 16.58 0.29
C PRO A 125 -5.51 16.18 -1.13
N SER A 126 -6.72 15.66 -1.25
CA SER A 126 -7.34 15.43 -2.56
C SER A 126 -7.45 16.72 -3.35
N ARG A 127 -7.12 16.66 -4.62
CA ARG A 127 -7.20 17.78 -5.56
C ARG A 127 -8.10 17.39 -6.74
N PRO A 128 -9.27 17.98 -6.91
CA PRO A 128 -10.16 17.64 -8.02
C PRO A 128 -9.45 17.70 -9.38
N GLY A 129 -9.54 16.62 -10.14
CA GLY A 129 -8.90 16.49 -11.46
C GLY A 129 -7.41 16.11 -11.43
N VAL A 130 -6.85 15.88 -10.25
CA VAL A 130 -5.48 15.38 -10.08
C VAL A 130 -5.54 14.02 -9.39
N LEU A 131 -5.62 12.97 -10.20
CA LEU A 131 -5.69 11.60 -9.72
C LEU A 131 -4.31 11.13 -9.21
N VAL A 132 -4.22 10.72 -7.96
CA VAL A 132 -3.02 10.07 -7.42
C VAL A 132 -3.05 8.59 -7.82
N LEU A 133 -2.15 8.21 -8.73
CA LEU A 133 -2.08 6.86 -9.30
C LEU A 133 -1.28 5.91 -8.42
N ASP A 134 -0.14 6.38 -7.91
CA ASP A 134 0.78 5.53 -7.13
C ASP A 134 1.65 6.36 -6.19
N LEU A 135 2.23 5.68 -5.19
CA LEU A 135 3.18 6.23 -4.23
C LEU A 135 4.23 5.18 -3.90
N ILE A 136 5.49 5.52 -4.08
CA ILE A 136 6.64 4.65 -3.79
C ILE A 136 7.53 5.33 -2.77
N GLY A 137 7.91 4.60 -1.71
CA GLY A 137 8.82 5.05 -0.66
C GLY A 137 10.28 4.73 -1.01
N PHE A 138 11.17 5.67 -0.73
CA PHE A 138 12.62 5.52 -0.72
C PHE A 138 13.16 6.00 0.63
N ARG A 139 14.46 5.83 0.90
CA ARG A 139 15.05 6.23 2.18
C ARG A 139 14.75 7.67 2.59
N ASP A 140 14.97 8.63 1.69
CA ASP A 140 14.88 10.06 1.98
C ASP A 140 13.76 10.76 1.21
N TRP A 141 13.11 10.04 0.29
CA TRP A 141 12.19 10.58 -0.69
C TRP A 141 10.96 9.70 -0.86
N GLN A 142 9.84 10.31 -1.21
CA GLN A 142 8.72 9.61 -1.84
C GLN A 142 8.55 10.07 -3.28
N VAL A 143 8.15 9.15 -4.14
CA VAL A 143 7.84 9.42 -5.54
C VAL A 143 6.35 9.15 -5.74
N ARG A 144 5.63 10.17 -6.14
CA ARG A 144 4.20 10.11 -6.40
C ARG A 144 3.95 10.20 -7.89
N MET A 145 3.18 9.25 -8.42
CA MET A 145 2.67 9.32 -9.78
C MET A 145 1.25 9.87 -9.75
N GLU A 146 1.01 10.93 -10.50
CA GLU A 146 -0.28 11.61 -10.63
C GLU A 146 -0.72 11.63 -12.10
N ARG A 147 -2.01 11.88 -12.32
CA ARG A 147 -2.56 12.19 -13.65
C ARG A 147 -3.37 13.46 -13.55
N GLU A 148 -3.04 14.44 -14.37
CA GLU A 148 -3.77 15.68 -14.53
C GLU A 148 -3.94 16.00 -16.02
N ASN A 149 -5.13 16.41 -16.44
CA ASN A 149 -5.45 16.68 -17.86
C ASN A 149 -5.07 15.52 -18.80
N ALA A 150 -5.32 14.28 -18.36
CA ALA A 150 -4.99 13.02 -19.02
C ALA A 150 -3.49 12.68 -19.13
N LEU A 151 -2.58 13.55 -18.70
CA LEU A 151 -1.13 13.31 -18.73
C LEU A 151 -0.63 12.84 -17.35
N PRO A 152 0.19 11.77 -17.30
CA PRO A 152 0.83 11.33 -16.07
C PRO A 152 1.96 12.30 -15.68
N ARG A 153 2.18 12.48 -14.38
CA ARG A 153 3.25 13.29 -13.79
C ARG A 153 3.97 12.50 -12.72
N ILE A 154 5.25 12.79 -12.54
CA ILE A 154 6.05 12.30 -11.41
C ILE A 154 6.38 13.48 -10.53
N VAL A 155 6.02 13.38 -9.25
CA VAL A 155 6.35 14.36 -8.21
C VAL A 155 7.23 13.67 -7.17
N VAL A 156 8.40 14.25 -6.94
CA VAL A 156 9.36 13.78 -5.93
C VAL A 156 9.25 14.69 -4.71
N ARG A 157 9.08 14.10 -3.53
CA ARG A 157 8.99 14.83 -2.25
C ARG A 157 10.08 14.36 -1.31
N GLU A 158 10.81 15.30 -0.73
CA GLU A 158 11.77 15.04 0.33
C GLU A 158 11.04 14.89 1.68
N TYR A 159 11.33 13.82 2.43
CA TYR A 159 10.68 13.61 3.74
C TYR A 159 11.08 14.67 4.77
N ALA A 160 12.37 15.04 4.82
CA ALA A 160 12.91 15.93 5.83
C ALA A 160 12.34 17.35 5.77
N THR A 161 12.13 17.87 4.57
CA THR A 161 11.72 19.27 4.35
C THR A 161 10.27 19.39 3.87
N GLY A 162 9.73 18.33 3.32
CA GLY A 162 8.44 18.34 2.61
C GLY A 162 8.51 19.07 1.26
N ALA A 163 9.71 19.45 0.80
CA ALA A 163 9.88 20.09 -0.51
C ALA A 163 9.50 19.12 -1.64
N GLU A 164 8.81 19.63 -2.64
CA GLU A 164 8.39 18.88 -3.81
C GLU A 164 8.95 19.48 -5.09
N HIS A 165 9.27 18.62 -6.04
CA HIS A 165 9.54 19.03 -7.42
C HIS A 165 8.88 18.02 -8.37
N GLN A 166 8.41 18.52 -9.51
CA GLN A 166 7.89 17.71 -10.61
C GLN A 166 9.02 17.41 -11.58
N ILE A 167 9.01 16.21 -12.15
CA ILE A 167 9.88 15.87 -13.29
C ILE A 167 9.16 16.34 -14.56
N ASP A 168 9.79 17.25 -15.29
CA ASP A 168 9.25 17.80 -16.52
C ASP A 168 9.67 16.97 -17.73
N PHE A 169 8.76 16.83 -18.71
CA PHE A 169 8.97 16.15 -19.98
C PHE A 169 8.69 17.14 -21.10
N ALA A 170 9.50 17.09 -22.15
CA ALA A 170 9.39 18.01 -23.29
C ALA A 170 8.29 17.62 -24.29
N GLU A 171 7.83 16.38 -24.24
CA GLU A 171 6.83 15.83 -25.15
C GLU A 171 5.41 16.30 -24.77
N GLU A 172 4.57 16.52 -25.78
CA GLU A 172 3.16 16.92 -25.59
C GLU A 172 2.28 15.75 -25.12
N ALA A 173 2.69 14.49 -25.40
CA ALA A 173 1.99 13.28 -24.96
C ALA A 173 3.01 12.16 -24.71
N TYR A 174 2.85 11.49 -23.56
CA TYR A 174 3.75 10.43 -23.12
C TYR A 174 3.05 9.47 -22.16
N SER A 175 3.67 8.33 -21.93
CA SER A 175 3.27 7.39 -20.89
C SER A 175 4.43 7.19 -19.92
N LEU A 176 4.14 7.11 -18.64
CA LEU A 176 5.12 6.95 -17.58
C LEU A 176 4.78 5.73 -16.73
N GLY A 177 5.81 5.10 -16.20
CA GLY A 177 5.75 4.12 -15.14
C GLY A 177 6.87 4.39 -14.15
N VAL A 178 6.64 4.11 -12.89
CA VAL A 178 7.64 4.16 -11.82
C VAL A 178 7.71 2.78 -11.20
N SER A 179 8.92 2.26 -11.03
CA SER A 179 9.17 1.04 -10.28
C SER A 179 10.41 1.22 -9.42
N ALA A 180 10.36 0.72 -8.19
CA ALA A 180 11.57 0.53 -7.40
C ALA A 180 12.31 -0.69 -7.99
N GLY A 181 13.44 -0.47 -8.64
CA GLY A 181 14.37 -1.52 -9.02
C GLY A 181 15.38 -1.71 -7.89
N TYR A 182 15.63 -2.96 -7.49
CA TYR A 182 16.69 -3.34 -6.58
C TYR A 182 17.90 -3.80 -7.37
#